data_4d18a3023403cd763dbc3511caea89ec
#
_entry.id   4d18a3023403cd763dbc3511caea89ec
#
_cell.length_a   1.000
_cell.length_b   1.000
_cell.length_c   1.000
_cell.angle_alpha   90.00
_cell.angle_beta   90.00
_cell.angle_gamma   90.00
#
_symmetry.space_group_name_H-M   'P 1'
#
loop_
_entity.id
_entity.type
_entity.pdbx_description
1 polymer ?
#
loop_
_entity_poly.entity_id
_entity_poly.type
_entity_poly.pdbx_seq_one_letter_code
_entity_poly.pdbx_strand_id
1 'polypeptide(L)'
;MTAQSYQRNDWVIYRKQKSSVSPGPRASDVHAAGKGNTYRYVVEKYWVVEEVASDNKLKLCTRRGKRHLVDADDPSLRKARWWERMLYRGRFEAIDLSSPVAQED
;
A
#
# COMPACT_ATOMS: atom_id res chain seq x y z
N MET A 1 8.46 1.71 -21.44
CA MET A 1 8.57 0.84 -20.26
C MET A 1 7.24 0.17 -19.97
N THR A 2 7.24 -1.13 -19.88
CA THR A 2 6.00 -1.86 -19.64
C THR A 2 5.64 -1.84 -18.17
N ALA A 3 4.35 -1.68 -17.86
CA ALA A 3 3.85 -1.78 -16.51
C ALA A 3 4.06 -3.19 -15.98
N GLN A 4 4.21 -3.32 -14.68
CA GLN A 4 4.30 -4.64 -14.07
C GLN A 4 2.98 -5.39 -14.24
N SER A 5 3.10 -6.67 -14.47
CA SER A 5 1.94 -7.55 -14.60
C SER A 5 1.53 -8.04 -13.21
N TYR A 6 0.29 -7.76 -12.82
CA TYR A 6 -0.22 -8.16 -11.51
C TYR A 6 -1.26 -9.25 -11.65
N GLN A 7 -1.35 -10.09 -10.63
CA GLN A 7 -2.34 -11.18 -10.57
C GLN A 7 -2.99 -11.19 -9.19
N ARG A 8 -4.15 -11.81 -9.11
CA ARG A 8 -4.81 -12.01 -7.82
C ARG A 8 -3.88 -12.73 -6.85
N ASN A 9 -3.91 -12.31 -5.61
CA ASN A 9 -3.08 -12.81 -4.51
C ASN A 9 -1.63 -12.30 -4.53
N ASP A 10 -1.27 -11.45 -5.48
CA ASP A 10 0.06 -10.84 -5.46
C ASP A 10 0.20 -9.94 -4.24
N TRP A 11 1.34 -10.05 -3.59
CA TRP A 11 1.68 -9.19 -2.46
C TRP A 11 2.36 -7.94 -3.00
N VAL A 12 1.85 -6.77 -2.61
CA VAL A 12 2.31 -5.49 -3.11
C VAL A 12 2.61 -4.53 -1.97
N ILE A 13 3.46 -3.57 -2.25
CA ILE A 13 3.80 -2.51 -1.31
C ILE A 13 3.48 -1.18 -1.97
N TYR A 14 2.73 -0.35 -1.27
CA TYR A 14 2.34 0.97 -1.74
C TYR A 14 2.96 2.05 -0.83
N ARG A 15 3.72 2.94 -1.43
CA ARG A 15 4.34 4.05 -0.69
C ARG A 15 3.39 5.25 -0.72
N LYS A 16 2.97 5.67 0.44
CA LYS A 16 2.04 6.79 0.58
C LYS A 16 2.73 7.94 1.30
N GLN A 17 2.70 9.12 0.70
CA GLN A 17 3.18 10.33 1.36
C GLN A 17 2.09 10.90 2.23
N LYS A 18 2.45 11.29 3.42
CA LYS A 18 1.54 11.91 4.38
C LYS A 18 2.17 13.16 4.96
N SER A 19 1.33 14.04 5.50
CA SER A 19 1.77 15.20 6.26
C SER A 19 1.12 15.14 7.63
N SER A 20 1.88 15.48 8.65
CA SER A 20 1.39 15.45 10.02
C SER A 20 2.21 16.37 10.88
N VAL A 21 1.62 16.82 11.99
CA VAL A 21 2.33 17.57 13.00
C VAL A 21 3.35 16.67 13.69
N SER A 22 3.02 15.41 13.85
CA SER A 22 3.89 14.45 14.53
C SER A 22 3.84 13.12 13.79
N PRO A 23 4.91 12.71 13.08
CA PRO A 23 4.91 11.44 12.38
C PRO A 23 4.85 10.26 13.33
N GLY A 24 4.16 9.21 12.90
CA GLY A 24 4.04 7.98 13.67
C GLY A 24 5.33 7.15 13.62
N PRO A 25 5.37 6.07 14.42
CA PRO A 25 6.58 5.24 14.51
C PRO A 25 6.92 4.46 13.24
N ARG A 26 5.96 4.34 12.32
CA ARG A 26 6.21 3.65 11.04
C ARG A 26 6.69 4.60 9.94
N ALA A 27 6.79 5.88 10.24
CA ALA A 27 7.19 6.86 9.23
C ALA A 27 8.67 6.71 8.91
N SER A 28 9.00 6.93 7.65
CA SER A 28 10.37 6.97 7.17
C SER A 28 10.54 8.22 6.32
N ASP A 29 11.79 8.58 6.05
CA ASP A 29 12.10 9.76 5.24
C ASP A 29 11.35 11.01 5.70
N VAL A 30 11.41 11.27 7.01
CA VAL A 30 10.69 12.40 7.60
C VAL A 30 11.46 13.69 7.33
N HIS A 31 10.77 14.66 6.78
CA HIS A 31 11.34 15.97 6.48
C HIS A 31 10.42 17.07 7.02
N ALA A 32 11.02 18.07 7.62
CA ALA A 32 10.25 19.25 8.02
C ALA A 32 9.70 19.94 6.79
N ALA A 33 8.41 20.27 6.81
CA ALA A 33 7.76 20.95 5.71
C ALA A 33 7.93 22.47 5.91
N GLY A 34 8.72 23.10 5.11
CA GLY A 34 8.87 24.55 5.03
C GLY A 34 8.71 25.30 6.35
N LYS A 35 7.68 26.12 6.46
CA LYS A 35 7.38 26.88 7.67
C LYS A 35 6.39 26.13 8.55
N GLY A 36 6.61 26.11 9.84
CA GLY A 36 5.68 25.59 10.82
C GLY A 36 6.06 24.21 11.32
N ASN A 37 5.09 23.54 11.91
CA ASN A 37 5.30 22.28 12.63
C ASN A 37 4.83 21.07 11.86
N THR A 38 4.61 21.22 10.55
CA THR A 38 4.14 20.12 9.70
C THR A 38 5.32 19.37 9.14
N TYR A 39 5.21 18.06 9.13
CA TYR A 39 6.22 17.16 8.58
C TYR A 39 5.65 16.37 7.43
N ARG A 40 6.48 16.14 6.41
CA ARG A 40 6.18 15.19 5.36
C ARG A 40 6.89 13.88 5.66
N TYR A 41 6.21 12.79 5.46
CA TYR A 41 6.80 11.48 5.70
C TYR A 41 6.18 10.44 4.77
N VAL A 42 6.87 9.32 4.64
CA VAL A 42 6.44 8.23 3.79
C VAL A 42 6.05 7.05 4.66
N VAL A 43 4.92 6.44 4.34
CA VAL A 43 4.46 5.22 5.00
C VAL A 43 4.30 4.16 3.93
N GLU A 44 4.85 2.99 4.18
CA GLU A 44 4.67 1.85 3.30
C GLU A 44 3.47 1.03 3.76
N LYS A 45 2.58 0.74 2.82
CA LYS A 45 1.39 -0.07 3.08
C LYS A 45 1.57 -1.43 2.42
N TYR A 46 1.21 -2.47 3.13
CA TYR A 46 1.32 -3.86 2.66
C TYR A 46 -0.08 -4.34 2.32
N TRP A 47 -0.33 -4.56 1.04
CA TRP A 47 -1.65 -4.93 0.52
C TRP A 47 -1.55 -6.15 -0.37
N VAL A 48 -2.69 -6.79 -0.64
CA VAL A 48 -2.78 -7.95 -1.53
C VAL A 48 -3.73 -7.62 -2.66
N VAL A 49 -3.37 -8.03 -3.87
CA VAL A 49 -4.24 -7.84 -5.04
C VAL A 49 -5.43 -8.79 -4.91
N GLU A 50 -6.62 -8.22 -4.81
CA GLU A 50 -7.85 -9.00 -4.79
C GLU A 50 -8.33 -9.30 -6.20
N GLU A 51 -8.23 -8.32 -7.09
CA GLU A 51 -8.73 -8.44 -8.45
C GLU A 51 -7.96 -7.52 -9.38
N VAL A 52 -7.72 -8.01 -10.58
CA VAL A 52 -7.20 -7.16 -11.66
C VAL A 52 -8.39 -6.72 -12.49
N ALA A 53 -8.79 -5.48 -12.32
CA ALA A 53 -9.94 -4.93 -13.02
C ALA A 53 -9.57 -4.53 -14.44
N SER A 54 -10.58 -4.28 -15.26
CA SER A 54 -10.39 -3.70 -16.58
C SER A 54 -9.80 -2.29 -16.44
N ASP A 55 -9.31 -1.73 -17.52
CA ASP A 55 -8.74 -0.37 -17.54
C ASP A 55 -7.45 -0.24 -16.72
N ASN A 56 -6.70 -1.31 -16.61
CA ASN A 56 -5.39 -1.29 -15.94
C ASN A 56 -5.47 -0.86 -14.47
N LYS A 57 -6.56 -1.22 -13.80
CA LYS A 57 -6.76 -0.93 -12.39
C LYS A 57 -6.67 -2.18 -11.55
N LEU A 58 -6.18 -2.01 -10.34
CA LEU A 58 -6.05 -3.10 -9.38
C LEU A 58 -6.92 -2.81 -8.16
N LYS A 59 -7.65 -3.82 -7.74
CA LYS A 59 -8.40 -3.76 -6.49
C LYS A 59 -7.54 -4.38 -5.41
N LEU A 60 -7.11 -3.56 -4.46
CA LEU A 60 -6.18 -3.97 -3.41
C LEU A 60 -6.91 -4.08 -2.08
N CYS A 61 -6.60 -5.13 -1.34
CA CYS A 61 -7.22 -5.41 -0.04
C CYS A 61 -6.22 -5.12 1.08
N THR A 62 -6.68 -4.42 2.11
CA THR A 62 -5.88 -4.12 3.29
C THR A 62 -6.16 -5.12 4.40
N ARG A 63 -5.34 -5.12 5.44
CA ARG A 63 -5.51 -5.99 6.60
C ARG A 63 -6.84 -5.77 7.31
N ARG A 64 -7.36 -4.56 7.25
CA ARG A 64 -8.64 -4.22 7.90
C ARG A 64 -9.85 -4.46 7.00
N GLY A 65 -9.65 -4.99 5.81
CA GLY A 65 -10.72 -5.26 4.89
C GLY A 65 -11.10 -4.10 3.99
N LYS A 66 -10.36 -3.00 4.02
CA LYS A 66 -10.59 -1.90 3.10
C LYS A 66 -10.13 -2.28 1.70
N ARG A 67 -10.80 -1.74 0.71
CA ARG A 67 -10.44 -1.95 -0.70
C ARG A 67 -10.05 -0.62 -1.32
N HIS A 68 -8.97 -0.65 -2.08
CA HIS A 68 -8.48 0.52 -2.81
C HIS A 68 -8.34 0.18 -4.28
N LEU A 69 -8.77 1.11 -5.14
CA LEU A 69 -8.51 0.99 -6.58
C LEU A 69 -7.29 1.84 -6.91
N VAL A 70 -6.27 1.21 -7.47
CA VAL A 70 -5.01 1.85 -7.79
C VAL A 70 -4.64 1.47 -9.21
N ASP A 71 -4.07 2.41 -9.96
CA ASP A 71 -3.57 2.12 -11.30
C ASP A 71 -2.41 1.14 -11.24
N ALA A 72 -2.39 0.18 -12.14
CA ALA A 72 -1.28 -0.77 -12.21
C ALA A 72 0.05 -0.10 -12.54
N ASP A 73 0.01 1.07 -13.17
CA ASP A 73 1.21 1.84 -13.47
C ASP A 73 1.56 2.87 -12.41
N ASP A 74 0.85 2.90 -11.27
CA ASP A 74 1.15 3.87 -10.22
C ASP A 74 2.60 3.69 -9.77
N PRO A 75 3.43 4.76 -9.86
CA PRO A 75 4.84 4.62 -9.50
C PRO A 75 5.08 4.34 -8.03
N SER A 76 4.08 4.55 -7.18
CA SER A 76 4.18 4.25 -5.75
C SER A 76 3.85 2.80 -5.44
N LEU A 77 3.36 2.04 -6.42
CA LEU A 77 2.98 0.65 -6.24
C LEU A 77 4.04 -0.27 -6.84
N ARG A 78 4.42 -1.31 -6.10
CA ARG A 78 5.33 -2.33 -6.60
C ARG A 78 5.04 -3.68 -5.98
N LYS A 79 5.45 -4.73 -6.65
CA LYS A 79 5.36 -6.06 -6.08
C LYS A 79 6.36 -6.21 -4.94
N ALA A 80 5.98 -6.96 -3.92
CA ALA A 80 6.90 -7.30 -2.85
C ALA A 80 8.03 -8.18 -3.41
N ARG A 81 9.25 -7.87 -3.03
CA ARG A 81 10.41 -8.68 -3.38
C ARG A 81 10.41 -9.96 -2.55
N TRP A 82 11.13 -10.99 -3.02
CA TRP A 82 11.14 -12.27 -2.31
C TRP A 82 11.57 -12.14 -0.84
N TRP A 83 12.56 -11.29 -0.56
CA TRP A 83 13.01 -11.08 0.80
C TRP A 83 11.99 -10.28 1.64
N GLU A 84 11.23 -9.40 1.00
CA GLU A 84 10.16 -8.68 1.68
C GLU A 84 8.99 -9.62 2.00
N ARG A 85 8.71 -10.56 1.12
CA ARG A 85 7.68 -11.56 1.38
C ARG A 85 8.03 -12.44 2.58
N MET A 86 9.30 -12.75 2.75
CA MET A 86 9.77 -13.48 3.93
C MET A 86 9.73 -12.62 5.18
N LEU A 87 10.23 -11.40 5.09
CA LEU A 87 10.39 -10.51 6.23
C LEU A 87 9.05 -10.00 6.75
N TYR A 88 8.13 -9.69 5.85
CA TYR A 88 6.82 -9.12 6.19
C TYR A 88 5.67 -10.10 5.98
N ARG A 89 5.98 -11.37 6.00
CA ARG A 89 5.00 -12.42 5.71
C ARG A 89 3.74 -12.30 6.58
N GLY A 90 3.92 -12.06 7.87
CA GLY A 90 2.78 -11.94 8.79
C GLY A 90 1.84 -10.79 8.44
N ARG A 91 2.37 -9.70 7.87
CA ARG A 91 1.54 -8.57 7.47
C ARG A 91 0.67 -8.91 6.27
N PHE A 92 1.21 -9.66 5.30
CA PHE A 92 0.46 -10.05 4.12
C PHE A 92 -0.54 -11.16 4.43
N GLU A 93 -0.15 -12.13 5.23
CA GLU A 93 -1.02 -13.26 5.58
C GLU A 93 -2.20 -12.85 6.45
N ALA A 94 -2.09 -11.73 7.15
CA ALA A 94 -3.20 -11.20 7.93
C ALA A 94 -4.31 -10.61 7.05
N ILE A 95 -4.05 -10.44 5.77
CA ILE A 95 -5.03 -9.88 4.83
C ILE A 95 -5.93 -10.99 4.32
N ASP A 96 -7.23 -10.86 4.53
CA ASP A 96 -8.22 -11.84 4.11
C ASP A 96 -9.05 -11.27 2.96
N LEU A 97 -8.84 -11.82 1.77
CA LEU A 97 -9.54 -11.37 0.58
C LEU A 97 -11.03 -11.68 0.59
N SER A 98 -11.44 -12.63 1.43
CA SER A 98 -12.85 -12.99 1.57
C SER A 98 -13.57 -12.14 2.62
N SER A 99 -12.85 -11.28 3.33
CA SER A 99 -13.47 -10.43 4.34
C SER A 99 -14.43 -9.42 3.69
N PRO A 100 -15.51 -9.02 4.39
CA PRO A 100 -16.39 -7.98 3.86
C PRO A 100 -15.64 -6.66 3.75
N VAL A 101 -16.08 -5.86 2.78
CA VAL A 101 -15.47 -4.54 2.58
C VAL A 101 -15.74 -3.67 3.79
N ALA A 102 -14.66 -3.17 4.41
CA ALA A 102 -14.79 -2.29 5.56
C ALA A 102 -15.30 -0.92 5.13
N GLN A 103 -16.19 -0.36 5.93
CA GLN A 103 -16.66 1.00 5.69
C GLN A 103 -15.59 1.98 6.12
N GLU A 104 -15.45 3.04 5.36
CA GLU A 104 -14.56 4.13 5.76
C GLU A 104 -15.23 4.98 6.81
N ASP A 105 -14.46 5.38 7.76
CA ASP A 105 -14.94 6.29 8.81
C ASP A 105 -14.97 7.73 8.31
#